data_2f1dd0b5eb06aa7627a096e05155c91b
#
_entry.id   2f1dd0b5eb06aa7627a096e05155c91b
#
_cell.length_a   1.000
_cell.length_b   1.000
_cell.length_c   1.000
_cell.angle_alpha   90.00
_cell.angle_beta   90.00
_cell.angle_gamma   90.00
#
_symmetry.space_group_name_H-M   'P 1'
#
loop_
_entity.id
_entity.type
_entity.pdbx_description
1 polymer ?
#
loop_
_entity_poly.entity_id
_entity_poly.type
_entity_poly.pdbx_seq_one_letter_code
_entity_poly.pdbx_strand_id
1 'polypeptide(L)'
;MPETPELHQILGDLVVAAHRLTRLAARVTGSTESPATWRTLSVLQTVGAMRLGELATHSRVSQPTMTKIVRNLVDAEWVKRIADSDDARAWQIAITAKGADALQTWRDELSSALVPMFADLSDDELAAMRSTVEIIGSRVDLSAATSAALAGRR
;
A
#
# COMPACT_ATOMS: atom_id res chain seq x y z
N MET A 1 -2.52 -25.42 18.95
CA MET A 1 -3.26 -24.34 18.28
C MET A 1 -3.22 -23.13 19.20
N PRO A 2 -2.79 -21.94 18.75
CA PRO A 2 -2.93 -20.74 19.55
C PRO A 2 -4.41 -20.55 19.85
N GLU A 3 -4.73 -20.26 21.11
CA GLU A 3 -6.11 -19.96 21.47
C GLU A 3 -6.60 -18.73 20.73
N THR A 4 -7.82 -18.76 20.22
CA THR A 4 -8.40 -17.65 19.42
C THR A 4 -8.28 -16.28 20.08
N PRO A 5 -8.40 -16.13 21.44
CA PRO A 5 -8.19 -14.86 22.13
C PRO A 5 -6.76 -14.31 22.02
N GLU A 6 -5.73 -15.17 22.12
CA GLU A 6 -4.32 -14.78 22.00
C GLU A 6 -4.00 -14.27 20.59
N LEU A 7 -4.43 -14.99 19.53
CA LEU A 7 -4.24 -14.57 18.16
C LEU A 7 -4.96 -13.23 17.88
N HIS A 8 -6.16 -13.05 18.41
CA HIS A 8 -6.91 -11.80 18.28
C HIS A 8 -6.14 -10.62 18.86
N GLN A 9 -5.57 -10.79 20.05
CA GLN A 9 -4.76 -9.75 20.70
C GLN A 9 -3.51 -9.43 19.88
N ILE A 10 -2.73 -10.44 19.47
CA ILE A 10 -1.52 -10.26 18.66
C ILE A 10 -1.82 -9.49 17.37
N LEU A 11 -2.89 -9.84 16.66
CA LEU A 11 -3.28 -9.15 15.42
C LEU A 11 -3.69 -7.70 15.69
N GLY A 12 -4.39 -7.42 16.78
CA GLY A 12 -4.76 -6.07 17.19
C GLY A 12 -3.52 -5.21 17.48
N ASP A 13 -2.61 -5.72 18.28
CA ASP A 13 -1.35 -5.05 18.63
C ASP A 13 -0.46 -4.81 17.40
N LEU A 14 -0.42 -5.78 16.50
CA LEU A 14 0.31 -5.67 15.23
C LEU A 14 -0.23 -4.53 14.36
N VAL A 15 -1.55 -4.41 14.22
CA VAL A 15 -2.18 -3.32 13.45
C VAL A 15 -1.84 -1.96 14.07
N VAL A 16 -1.91 -1.86 15.40
CA VAL A 16 -1.55 -0.63 16.12
C VAL A 16 -0.07 -0.29 15.92
N ALA A 17 0.82 -1.28 16.05
CA ALA A 17 2.26 -1.10 15.85
C ALA A 17 2.59 -0.66 14.42
N ALA A 18 1.99 -1.29 13.41
CA ALA A 18 2.16 -0.94 12.01
C ALA A 18 1.72 0.51 11.72
N HIS A 19 0.58 0.96 12.26
CA HIS A 19 0.12 2.33 12.13
C HIS A 19 1.07 3.34 12.80
N ARG A 20 1.61 3.01 13.97
CA ARG A 20 2.58 3.88 14.67
C ARG A 20 3.87 3.98 13.87
N LEU A 21 4.37 2.86 13.37
CA LEU A 21 5.59 2.79 12.57
C LEU A 21 5.48 3.63 11.30
N THR A 22 4.38 3.49 10.55
CA THR A 22 4.12 4.24 9.32
C THR A 22 4.04 5.75 9.58
N ARG A 23 3.37 6.17 10.66
CA ARG A 23 3.27 7.60 11.02
C ARG A 23 4.62 8.18 11.43
N LEU A 24 5.41 7.41 12.19
CA LEU A 24 6.74 7.83 12.61
C LEU A 24 7.66 8.00 11.40
N ALA A 25 7.71 7.01 10.52
CA ALA A 25 8.49 7.05 9.29
C ALA A 25 8.13 8.27 8.42
N ALA A 26 6.85 8.54 8.22
CA ALA A 26 6.38 9.71 7.45
C ALA A 26 6.81 11.05 8.07
N ARG A 27 6.90 11.14 9.41
CA ARG A 27 7.38 12.36 10.09
C ARG A 27 8.88 12.57 9.91
N VAL A 28 9.64 11.49 9.92
CA VAL A 28 11.11 11.57 9.88
C VAL A 28 11.61 11.88 8.47
N THR A 29 10.93 11.37 7.44
CA THR A 29 11.33 11.58 6.04
C THR A 29 10.96 12.95 5.48
N GLY A 30 10.01 13.67 6.10
CA GLY A 30 9.56 14.97 5.60
C GLY A 30 8.99 14.95 4.18
N SER A 31 8.42 13.81 3.76
CA SER A 31 7.83 13.66 2.43
C SER A 31 6.81 14.76 2.14
N THR A 32 6.92 15.41 0.97
CA THR A 32 6.00 16.46 0.50
C THR A 32 4.70 15.87 -0.03
N GLU A 33 4.72 14.59 -0.42
CA GLU A 33 3.57 13.89 -0.95
C GLU A 33 2.63 13.42 0.16
N SER A 34 1.33 13.43 -0.13
CA SER A 34 0.33 12.97 0.83
C SER A 34 0.38 11.46 1.04
N PRO A 35 0.01 10.97 2.25
CA PRO A 35 -0.13 9.52 2.47
C PRO A 35 -1.10 8.84 1.49
N ALA A 36 -2.10 9.58 0.99
CA ALA A 36 -3.04 9.08 0.00
C ALA A 36 -2.38 8.86 -1.37
N THR A 37 -1.41 9.69 -1.75
CA THR A 37 -0.61 9.52 -2.97
C THR A 37 0.14 8.19 -2.97
N TRP A 38 0.88 7.91 -1.90
CA TRP A 38 1.65 6.66 -1.76
C TRP A 38 0.75 5.43 -1.67
N ARG A 39 -0.38 5.54 -0.98
CA ARG A 39 -1.39 4.47 -0.93
C ARG A 39 -1.95 4.18 -2.32
N THR A 40 -2.24 5.20 -3.11
CA THR A 40 -2.75 5.08 -4.48
C THR A 40 -1.76 4.33 -5.37
N LEU A 41 -0.48 4.70 -5.35
CA LEU A 41 0.57 3.99 -6.09
C LEU A 41 0.73 2.54 -5.62
N SER A 42 0.68 2.30 -4.31
CA SER A 42 0.76 0.96 -3.73
C SER A 42 -0.40 0.07 -4.17
N VAL A 43 -1.63 0.60 -4.19
CA VAL A 43 -2.81 -0.12 -4.70
C VAL A 43 -2.64 -0.49 -6.17
N LEU A 44 -2.23 0.46 -7.01
CA LEU A 44 -2.00 0.21 -8.44
C LEU A 44 -0.87 -0.80 -8.70
N GLN A 45 0.17 -0.81 -7.87
CA GLN A 45 1.26 -1.78 -7.98
C GLN A 45 0.83 -3.19 -7.58
N THR A 46 0.01 -3.32 -6.54
CA THR A 46 -0.36 -4.61 -5.95
C THR A 46 -1.58 -5.23 -6.64
N VAL A 47 -2.61 -4.43 -6.91
CA VAL A 47 -3.89 -4.90 -7.47
C VAL A 47 -3.90 -4.79 -8.99
N GLY A 48 -3.19 -3.81 -9.56
CA GLY A 48 -3.16 -3.55 -10.99
C GLY A 48 -3.98 -2.34 -11.42
N ALA A 49 -4.08 -2.16 -12.73
CA ALA A 49 -4.85 -1.06 -13.30
C ALA A 49 -6.34 -1.17 -12.98
N MET A 50 -6.98 -0.05 -12.68
CA MET A 50 -8.40 0.00 -12.36
C MET A 50 -9.03 1.34 -12.69
N ARG A 51 -10.36 1.39 -12.72
CA ARG A 51 -11.12 2.64 -12.95
C ARG A 51 -10.96 3.60 -11.77
N LEU A 52 -11.12 4.90 -12.04
CA LEU A 52 -10.95 5.96 -11.04
C LEU A 52 -11.82 5.74 -9.78
N GLY A 53 -13.08 5.31 -9.96
CA GLY A 53 -14.00 5.07 -8.83
C GLY A 53 -13.55 3.90 -7.95
N GLU A 54 -13.05 2.81 -8.54
CA GLU A 54 -12.48 1.68 -7.82
C GLU A 54 -11.22 2.09 -7.06
N LEU A 55 -10.35 2.85 -7.72
CA LEU A 55 -9.12 3.37 -7.12
C LEU A 55 -9.41 4.28 -5.92
N ALA A 56 -10.45 5.12 -6.00
CA ALA A 56 -10.89 5.96 -4.89
C ALA A 56 -11.34 5.11 -3.69
N THR A 57 -12.12 4.05 -3.94
CA THR A 57 -12.58 3.12 -2.91
C THR A 57 -11.41 2.39 -2.25
N HIS A 58 -10.50 1.80 -3.04
CA HIS A 58 -9.31 1.10 -2.53
C HIS A 58 -8.37 2.02 -1.75
N SER A 59 -8.22 3.27 -2.20
CA SER A 59 -7.36 4.26 -1.55
C SER A 59 -8.06 4.98 -0.37
N ARG A 60 -9.33 4.69 -0.11
CA ARG A 60 -10.15 5.27 0.97
C ARG A 60 -10.20 6.80 0.91
N VAL A 61 -10.46 7.33 -0.26
CA VAL A 61 -10.66 8.75 -0.50
C VAL A 61 -11.92 8.97 -1.34
N SER A 62 -12.44 10.20 -1.34
CA SER A 62 -13.55 10.57 -2.23
C SER A 62 -13.12 10.62 -3.69
N GLN A 63 -14.07 10.46 -4.63
CA GLN A 63 -13.75 10.57 -6.05
C GLN A 63 -13.16 11.95 -6.45
N PRO A 64 -13.66 13.09 -5.94
CA PRO A 64 -13.02 14.38 -6.21
C PRO A 64 -11.58 14.45 -5.73
N THR A 65 -11.27 13.86 -4.56
CA THR A 65 -9.91 13.78 -4.04
C THR A 65 -9.04 12.90 -4.93
N MET A 66 -9.55 11.73 -5.35
CA MET A 66 -8.82 10.83 -6.25
C MET A 66 -8.56 11.50 -7.60
N THR A 67 -9.50 12.27 -8.15
CA THR A 67 -9.30 13.02 -9.37
C THR A 67 -8.11 13.97 -9.29
N LYS A 68 -7.95 14.67 -8.15
CA LYS A 68 -6.78 15.55 -7.90
C LYS A 68 -5.49 14.76 -7.79
N ILE A 69 -5.50 13.65 -7.03
CA ILE A 69 -4.33 12.78 -6.87
C ILE A 69 -3.89 12.25 -8.24
N VAL A 70 -4.80 11.69 -9.02
CA VAL A 70 -4.48 11.13 -10.34
C VAL A 70 -3.95 12.19 -11.29
N ARG A 71 -4.48 13.42 -11.26
CA ARG A 71 -3.94 14.52 -12.06
C ARG A 71 -2.47 14.77 -11.72
N ASN A 72 -2.14 14.93 -10.43
CA ASN A 72 -0.77 15.17 -10.00
C ASN A 72 0.15 14.00 -10.37
N LEU A 73 -0.35 12.76 -10.25
CA LEU A 73 0.41 11.56 -10.61
C LEU A 73 0.64 11.44 -12.12
N VAL A 74 -0.31 11.88 -12.95
CA VAL A 74 -0.14 11.96 -14.42
C VAL A 74 0.88 13.03 -14.78
N ASP A 75 0.80 14.21 -14.16
CA ASP A 75 1.75 15.32 -14.38
C ASP A 75 3.18 14.91 -13.99
N ALA A 76 3.33 14.10 -12.94
CA ALA A 76 4.62 13.51 -12.53
C ALA A 76 5.05 12.31 -13.41
N GLU A 77 4.19 11.84 -14.31
CA GLU A 77 4.39 10.63 -15.13
C GLU A 77 4.46 9.33 -14.30
N TRP A 78 3.93 9.32 -13.08
CA TRP A 78 3.92 8.15 -12.20
C TRP A 78 2.77 7.20 -12.50
N VAL A 79 1.71 7.71 -13.11
CA VAL A 79 0.61 6.90 -13.63
C VAL A 79 0.26 7.33 -15.07
N LYS A 80 -0.42 6.45 -15.77
CA LYS A 80 -0.96 6.70 -17.11
C LYS A 80 -2.41 6.24 -17.21
N ARG A 81 -3.15 6.81 -18.14
CA ARG A 81 -4.47 6.32 -18.53
C ARG A 81 -4.32 5.30 -19.65
N ILE A 82 -5.00 4.18 -19.51
CA ILE A 82 -5.08 3.14 -20.53
C ILE A 82 -6.54 2.86 -20.85
N ALA A 83 -6.83 2.39 -22.05
CA ALA A 83 -8.18 1.99 -22.41
C ALA A 83 -8.63 0.81 -21.54
N ASP A 84 -9.89 0.83 -21.11
CA ASP A 84 -10.48 -0.30 -20.40
C ASP A 84 -10.71 -1.47 -21.39
N SER A 85 -10.41 -2.70 -20.97
CA SER A 85 -10.55 -3.89 -21.82
C SER A 85 -12.02 -4.24 -22.12
N ASP A 86 -12.93 -3.88 -21.22
CA ASP A 86 -14.32 -4.29 -21.25
C ASP A 86 -15.24 -3.18 -21.80
N ASP A 87 -14.79 -1.93 -21.74
CA ASP A 87 -15.53 -0.77 -22.22
C ASP A 87 -14.59 0.26 -22.88
N ALA A 88 -14.58 0.30 -24.19
CA ALA A 88 -13.76 1.22 -24.98
C ALA A 88 -14.00 2.71 -24.71
N ARG A 89 -15.05 3.07 -23.98
CA ARG A 89 -15.37 4.45 -23.57
C ARG A 89 -14.83 4.78 -22.18
N ALA A 90 -14.36 3.79 -21.44
CA ALA A 90 -13.83 3.93 -20.09
C ALA A 90 -12.29 3.91 -20.11
N TRP A 91 -11.71 4.49 -19.06
CA TRP A 91 -10.28 4.53 -18.84
C TRP A 91 -9.92 3.88 -17.51
N GLN A 92 -8.84 3.15 -17.51
CA GLN A 92 -8.20 2.66 -16.32
C GLN A 92 -6.94 3.49 -16.01
N ILE A 93 -6.60 3.60 -14.76
CA ILE A 93 -5.35 4.19 -14.28
C ILE A 93 -4.37 3.06 -14.03
N ALA A 94 -3.19 3.16 -14.61
CA ALA A 94 -2.10 2.20 -14.45
C ALA A 94 -0.86 2.90 -13.91
N ILE A 95 -0.11 2.23 -13.03
CA ILE A 95 1.21 2.70 -12.60
C ILE A 95 2.21 2.58 -13.75
N THR A 96 3.14 3.53 -13.85
CA THR A 96 4.27 3.48 -14.78
C THR A 96 5.50 2.90 -14.09
N ALA A 97 6.55 2.57 -14.86
CA ALA A 97 7.84 2.20 -14.30
C ALA A 97 8.39 3.32 -13.39
N LYS A 98 8.28 4.59 -13.84
CA LYS A 98 8.69 5.76 -13.06
C LYS A 98 7.91 5.88 -11.74
N GLY A 99 6.61 5.58 -11.75
CA GLY A 99 5.79 5.57 -10.53
C GLY A 99 6.15 4.43 -9.57
N ALA A 100 6.46 3.25 -10.10
CA ALA A 100 6.94 2.13 -9.31
C ALA A 100 8.30 2.43 -8.64
N ASP A 101 9.22 3.04 -9.38
CA ASP A 101 10.52 3.48 -8.88
C ASP A 101 10.37 4.57 -7.80
N ALA A 102 9.47 5.54 -8.00
CA ALA A 102 9.19 6.57 -7.00
C ALA A 102 8.63 5.97 -5.70
N LEU A 103 7.72 5.00 -5.81
CA LEU A 103 7.18 4.29 -4.66
C LEU A 103 8.25 3.48 -3.92
N GLN A 104 9.16 2.82 -4.65
CA GLN A 104 10.26 2.08 -4.05
C GLN A 104 11.25 3.03 -3.35
N THR A 105 11.63 4.13 -3.99
CA THR A 105 12.50 5.16 -3.39
C THR A 105 11.91 5.67 -2.07
N TRP A 106 10.62 5.99 -2.06
CA TRP A 106 9.93 6.42 -0.84
C TRP A 106 9.96 5.35 0.26
N ARG A 107 9.76 4.07 -0.09
CA ARG A 107 9.86 2.96 0.87
C ARG A 107 11.26 2.81 1.45
N ASP A 108 12.29 2.99 0.62
CA ASP A 108 13.68 2.92 1.04
C ASP A 108 14.05 4.08 1.97
N GLU A 109 13.55 5.29 1.70
CA GLU A 109 13.68 6.45 2.58
C GLU A 109 13.03 6.21 3.95
N LEU A 110 11.79 5.67 3.97
CA LEU A 110 11.10 5.30 5.21
C LEU A 110 11.90 4.26 6.02
N SER A 111 12.37 3.23 5.34
CA SER A 111 13.14 2.15 5.97
C SER A 111 14.45 2.68 6.54
N SER A 112 15.19 3.48 5.77
CA SER A 112 16.45 4.10 6.19
C SER A 112 16.27 4.99 7.42
N ALA A 113 15.17 5.75 7.47
CA ALA A 113 14.84 6.60 8.61
C ALA A 113 14.51 5.81 9.89
N LEU A 114 14.04 4.58 9.76
CA LEU A 114 13.71 3.71 10.89
C LEU A 114 14.89 2.88 11.41
N VAL A 115 15.87 2.57 10.55
CA VAL A 115 17.03 1.71 10.93
C VAL A 115 17.68 2.11 12.26
N PRO A 116 17.95 3.39 12.57
CA PRO A 116 18.58 3.75 13.84
C PRO A 116 17.79 3.37 15.09
N MET A 117 16.47 3.22 14.98
CA MET A 117 15.57 2.88 16.09
C MET A 117 15.56 1.38 16.40
N PHE A 118 16.12 0.57 15.50
CA PHE A 118 16.18 -0.88 15.58
C PHE A 118 17.63 -1.41 15.51
N ALA A 119 18.61 -0.52 15.71
CA ALA A 119 20.02 -0.87 15.56
C ALA A 119 20.55 -1.80 16.67
N ASP A 120 19.82 -1.90 17.78
CA ASP A 120 20.16 -2.71 18.97
C ASP A 120 19.45 -4.07 19.02
N LEU A 121 18.74 -4.44 17.95
CA LEU A 121 18.08 -5.74 17.87
C LEU A 121 19.11 -6.87 17.90
N SER A 122 18.82 -7.90 18.69
CA SER A 122 19.54 -9.18 18.67
C SER A 122 19.19 -9.95 17.38
N ASP A 123 20.04 -10.94 17.05
CA ASP A 123 19.81 -11.81 15.89
C ASP A 123 18.47 -12.57 16.00
N ASP A 124 18.06 -12.98 17.19
CA ASP A 124 16.78 -13.65 17.43
C ASP A 124 15.60 -12.72 17.21
N GLU A 125 15.66 -11.47 17.65
CA GLU A 125 14.63 -10.46 17.42
C GLU A 125 14.52 -10.10 15.93
N LEU A 126 15.65 -9.96 15.25
CA LEU A 126 15.68 -9.74 13.81
C LEU A 126 15.06 -10.91 13.03
N ALA A 127 15.36 -12.14 13.43
CA ALA A 127 14.76 -13.34 12.85
C ALA A 127 13.25 -13.41 13.10
N ALA A 128 12.80 -13.07 14.31
CA ALA A 128 11.38 -13.01 14.66
C ALA A 128 10.62 -11.95 13.81
N MET A 129 11.19 -10.76 13.63
CA MET A 129 10.64 -9.72 12.78
C MET A 129 10.51 -10.18 11.31
N ARG A 130 11.56 -10.81 10.77
CA ARG A 130 11.57 -11.37 9.42
C ARG A 130 10.45 -12.38 9.24
N SER A 131 10.36 -13.35 10.15
CA SER A 131 9.31 -14.38 10.15
C SER A 131 7.91 -13.77 10.22
N THR A 132 7.73 -12.74 11.05
CA THR A 132 6.44 -12.04 11.16
C THR A 132 6.04 -11.39 9.83
N VAL A 133 6.96 -10.71 9.15
CA VAL A 133 6.72 -10.10 7.84
C VAL A 133 6.37 -11.15 6.79
N GLU A 134 7.07 -12.28 6.77
CA GLU A 134 6.80 -13.40 5.85
C GLU A 134 5.43 -14.03 6.09
N ILE A 135 5.06 -14.27 7.36
CA ILE A 135 3.74 -14.80 7.73
C ILE A 135 2.63 -13.86 7.28
N ILE A 136 2.77 -12.56 7.52
CA ILE A 136 1.77 -11.57 7.11
C ILE A 136 1.69 -11.48 5.59
N GLY A 137 2.84 -11.37 4.92
CA GLY A 137 2.90 -11.27 3.46
C GLY A 137 2.24 -12.46 2.76
N SER A 138 2.41 -13.67 3.29
CA SER A 138 1.77 -14.89 2.75
C SER A 138 0.26 -14.99 2.99
N ARG A 139 -0.29 -14.23 3.95
CA ARG A 139 -1.71 -14.27 4.34
C ARG A 139 -2.51 -13.09 3.83
N VAL A 140 -1.85 -11.95 3.56
CA VAL A 140 -2.49 -10.69 3.14
C VAL A 140 -2.18 -10.46 1.67
N ASP A 141 -2.78 -11.26 0.79
CA ASP A 141 -2.75 -11.02 -0.66
C ASP A 141 -3.94 -10.16 -1.05
N LEU A 142 -3.70 -8.86 -1.25
CA LEU A 142 -4.74 -7.90 -1.66
C LEU A 142 -5.28 -8.17 -3.06
N SER A 143 -4.52 -8.83 -3.93
CA SER A 143 -4.97 -9.20 -5.28
C SER A 143 -6.02 -10.32 -5.23
N ALA A 144 -5.81 -11.32 -4.39
CA ALA A 144 -6.74 -12.42 -4.17
C ALA A 144 -8.03 -11.94 -3.49
N ALA A 145 -7.92 -11.04 -2.49
CA ALA A 145 -9.07 -10.46 -1.80
C ALA A 145 -9.96 -9.63 -2.74
N THR A 146 -9.37 -8.90 -3.68
CA THR A 146 -10.09 -8.12 -4.68
C THR A 146 -10.82 -9.02 -5.68
N SER A 147 -10.18 -10.10 -6.14
CA SER A 147 -10.79 -11.07 -7.05
C SER A 147 -12.00 -11.78 -6.41
N ALA A 148 -11.91 -12.13 -5.12
CA ALA A 148 -13.02 -12.74 -4.37
C ALA A 148 -14.20 -11.78 -4.17
N ALA A 149 -13.93 -10.49 -3.90
CA ALA A 149 -14.96 -9.46 -3.75
C ALA A 149 -15.71 -9.16 -5.06
N LEU A 150 -15.04 -9.24 -6.20
CA LEU A 150 -15.64 -9.09 -7.53
C LEU A 150 -16.45 -10.31 -7.95
N ALA A 151 -16.02 -11.52 -7.58
CA ALA A 151 -16.74 -12.77 -7.88
C ALA A 151 -18.04 -12.89 -7.08
N GLY A 152 -18.10 -12.34 -5.87
CA GLY A 152 -19.29 -12.38 -5.00
C GLY A 152 -20.39 -11.35 -5.35
N ARG A 153 -20.18 -10.51 -6.38
CA ARG A 153 -21.15 -9.49 -6.85
C ARG A 153 -21.86 -9.86 -8.15
N ARG A 154 -21.76 -11.10 -8.60
CA ARG A 154 -22.49 -11.63 -9.77
C ARG A 154 -23.73 -12.40 -9.34
#